data_9c6e4a2262905d84287bf695fa5a4582
#
_entry.id   9c6e4a2262905d84287bf695fa5a4582
#
_cell.length_a   1.000
_cell.length_b   1.000
_cell.length_c   1.000
_cell.angle_alpha   90.00
_cell.angle_beta   90.00
_cell.angle_gamma   90.00
#
_symmetry.space_group_name_H-M   'P 1'
#
loop_
_entity.id
_entity.type
_entity.pdbx_description
1 polymer ?
#
loop_
_entity_poly.entity_id
_entity_poly.type
_entity_poly.pdbx_seq_one_letter_code
_entity_poly.pdbx_strand_id
1 'polypeptide(L)'
;MPPISRGFHGRREDDADADRLPPGQYLTPDFPVLSAGPTPHTPLDEWSLTIHGAVDEAVSWTWDELRALPSETFTVDIHCVTKWSKLDTTWTGVSVDTLLEGVATEAEYVTAWSDGDYTTNLPLEDISDGKAWVAYEYEGEPLDPEHGGPARLVVPHLYFWKLSLIHI
;
A
#
# COMPACT_ATOMS: atom_id res chain seq x y z
N MET A 1 7.09 44.45 -31.77
CA MET A 1 7.26 43.16 -31.09
C MET A 1 6.05 42.95 -30.17
N PRO A 2 5.20 41.95 -30.38
CA PRO A 2 4.11 41.66 -29.47
C PRO A 2 4.63 40.96 -28.24
N PRO A 3 4.08 41.19 -27.05
CA PRO A 3 4.48 40.52 -25.82
C PRO A 3 4.02 39.07 -25.83
N ILE A 4 4.96 38.17 -25.60
CA ILE A 4 4.67 36.74 -25.41
C ILE A 4 4.13 36.59 -23.99
N SER A 5 2.81 36.54 -23.81
CA SER A 5 2.21 36.09 -22.57
C SER A 5 2.14 34.58 -22.59
N ARG A 6 3.10 33.91 -21.99
CA ARG A 6 2.97 32.51 -21.60
C ARG A 6 2.19 32.45 -20.31
N GLY A 7 0.88 32.45 -20.41
CA GLY A 7 0.02 32.06 -19.30
C GLY A 7 0.14 30.56 -19.07
N PHE A 8 0.93 30.14 -18.10
CA PHE A 8 0.75 28.86 -17.43
C PHE A 8 -0.55 29.01 -16.64
N HIS A 9 -1.65 28.58 -17.21
CA HIS A 9 -2.86 28.29 -16.44
C HIS A 9 -2.63 26.95 -15.76
N GLY A 10 -1.92 26.97 -14.63
CA GLY A 10 -2.02 25.89 -13.65
C GLY A 10 -3.49 25.76 -13.29
N ARG A 11 -4.03 24.54 -13.44
CA ARG A 11 -5.35 24.17 -12.91
C ARG A 11 -5.35 24.62 -11.45
N ARG A 12 -6.27 25.48 -11.05
CA ARG A 12 -6.51 25.77 -9.63
C ARG A 12 -6.94 24.45 -9.02
N GLU A 13 -6.09 23.89 -8.18
CA GLU A 13 -6.47 22.89 -7.21
C GLU A 13 -7.53 23.56 -6.34
N ASP A 14 -8.63 22.86 -6.06
CA ASP A 14 -9.60 23.36 -5.09
C ASP A 14 -8.87 23.57 -3.78
N ASP A 15 -9.02 24.73 -3.15
CA ASP A 15 -8.29 25.09 -1.93
C ASP A 15 -8.44 24.03 -0.81
N ALA A 16 -9.54 23.24 -0.83
CA ALA A 16 -9.79 22.16 0.10
C ALA A 16 -8.85 20.93 -0.06
N ASP A 17 -8.36 20.67 -1.26
CA ASP A 17 -7.44 19.56 -1.53
C ASP A 17 -5.97 19.96 -1.29
N ALA A 18 -5.68 21.25 -1.38
CA ALA A 18 -4.32 21.76 -1.15
C ALA A 18 -3.80 21.48 0.26
N ASP A 19 -4.68 21.54 1.27
CA ASP A 19 -4.33 21.28 2.68
C ASP A 19 -4.08 19.79 2.96
N ARG A 20 -4.53 18.89 2.08
CA ARG A 20 -4.32 17.43 2.18
C ARG A 20 -3.03 16.98 1.49
N LEU A 21 -2.40 17.87 0.70
CA LEU A 21 -1.18 17.55 -0.03
C LEU A 21 0.08 17.84 0.81
N PRO A 22 0.93 16.83 1.03
CA PRO A 22 2.26 17.09 1.60
C PRO A 22 3.08 18.03 0.72
N PRO A 23 4.01 18.80 1.30
CA PRO A 23 4.86 19.73 0.54
C PRO A 23 5.58 19.06 -0.63
N GLY A 24 5.43 19.64 -1.83
CA GLY A 24 6.10 19.15 -3.03
C GLY A 24 5.37 18.00 -3.77
N GLN A 25 4.19 17.60 -3.30
CA GLN A 25 3.32 16.65 -3.98
C GLN A 25 2.40 17.36 -4.97
N TYR A 26 1.95 16.63 -6.00
CA TYR A 26 0.92 17.09 -6.94
C TYR A 26 -0.19 16.05 -7.05
N LEU A 27 -1.41 16.48 -7.28
CA LEU A 27 -2.55 15.59 -7.50
C LEU A 27 -2.47 14.91 -8.86
N THR A 28 -2.80 13.62 -8.87
CA THR A 28 -3.01 12.86 -10.10
C THR A 28 -4.38 12.19 -10.09
N PRO A 29 -5.12 12.20 -11.20
CA PRO A 29 -6.33 11.39 -11.34
C PRO A 29 -6.01 9.92 -11.60
N ASP A 30 -4.80 9.65 -12.11
CA ASP A 30 -4.35 8.31 -12.46
C ASP A 30 -3.75 7.59 -11.25
N PHE A 31 -3.56 6.28 -11.38
CA PHE A 31 -2.75 5.49 -10.47
C PHE A 31 -1.47 5.08 -11.22
N PRO A 32 -0.38 5.88 -11.15
CA PRO A 32 0.82 5.61 -11.90
C PRO A 32 1.46 4.27 -11.52
N VAL A 33 1.83 3.49 -12.52
CA VAL A 33 2.56 2.24 -12.34
C VAL A 33 4.07 2.56 -12.29
N LEU A 34 4.69 2.23 -11.16
CA LEU A 34 6.15 2.32 -11.00
C LEU A 34 6.69 0.92 -10.82
N SER A 35 7.66 0.53 -11.64
CA SER A 35 8.25 -0.79 -11.59
C SER A 35 9.72 -0.70 -11.19
N ALA A 36 10.10 -1.49 -10.18
CA ALA A 36 11.51 -1.72 -9.82
C ALA A 36 12.10 -2.98 -10.50
N GLY A 37 11.29 -3.65 -11.34
CA GLY A 37 11.64 -4.89 -12.03
C GLY A 37 10.44 -5.42 -12.80
N PRO A 38 10.50 -6.67 -13.30
CA PRO A 38 9.34 -7.32 -13.90
C PRO A 38 8.17 -7.36 -12.92
N THR A 39 6.95 -7.14 -13.41
CA THR A 39 5.75 -7.26 -12.59
C THR A 39 5.50 -8.73 -12.26
N PRO A 40 5.47 -9.14 -10.98
CA PRO A 40 5.12 -10.50 -10.61
C PRO A 40 3.66 -10.82 -11.00
N HIS A 41 3.43 -12.06 -11.42
CA HIS A 41 2.11 -12.61 -11.72
C HIS A 41 1.94 -13.91 -10.93
N THR A 42 1.79 -13.81 -9.63
CA THR A 42 1.68 -14.94 -8.73
C THR A 42 0.28 -15.55 -8.83
N PRO A 43 0.14 -16.84 -9.23
CA PRO A 43 -1.14 -17.53 -9.21
C PRO A 43 -1.72 -17.56 -7.78
N LEU A 44 -3.03 -17.42 -7.66
CA LEU A 44 -3.69 -17.36 -6.34
C LEU A 44 -3.54 -18.65 -5.54
N ASP A 45 -3.45 -19.79 -6.21
CA ASP A 45 -3.24 -21.10 -5.61
C ASP A 45 -1.79 -21.34 -5.13
N GLU A 46 -0.85 -20.51 -5.58
CA GLU A 46 0.53 -20.52 -5.14
C GLU A 46 0.84 -19.39 -4.14
N TRP A 47 -0.07 -18.41 -4.03
CA TRP A 47 0.15 -17.26 -3.18
C TRP A 47 -0.03 -17.60 -1.69
N SER A 48 0.85 -17.07 -0.88
CA SER A 48 0.73 -17.13 0.58
C SER A 48 1.33 -15.88 1.23
N LEU A 49 0.85 -15.55 2.41
CA LEU A 49 1.42 -14.55 3.30
C LEU A 49 1.97 -15.25 4.54
N THR A 50 3.20 -14.96 4.92
CA THR A 50 3.80 -15.56 6.11
C THR A 50 4.38 -14.48 7.03
N ILE A 51 4.08 -14.57 8.31
CA ILE A 51 4.76 -13.82 9.37
C ILE A 51 5.73 -14.77 10.07
N HIS A 52 7.00 -14.40 10.13
CA HIS A 52 8.05 -15.22 10.71
C HIS A 52 9.23 -14.38 11.25
N GLY A 53 10.20 -15.04 11.87
CA GLY A 53 11.40 -14.40 12.39
C GLY A 53 11.34 -14.24 13.92
N ALA A 54 11.37 -13.03 14.44
CA ALA A 54 11.33 -12.74 15.86
C ALA A 54 9.91 -12.87 16.46
N VAL A 55 9.24 -13.98 16.20
CA VAL A 55 7.91 -14.36 16.71
C VAL A 55 7.99 -15.71 17.36
N ASP A 56 7.10 -15.99 18.32
CA ASP A 56 7.08 -17.28 19.03
C ASP A 56 6.80 -18.45 18.07
N GLU A 57 5.88 -18.24 17.13
CA GLU A 57 5.53 -19.22 16.11
C GLU A 57 5.24 -18.51 14.79
N ALA A 58 5.78 -19.06 13.69
CA ALA A 58 5.48 -18.54 12.36
C ALA A 58 4.03 -18.85 11.97
N VAL A 59 3.35 -17.87 11.39
CA VAL A 59 1.97 -17.99 10.93
C VAL A 59 1.91 -17.74 9.43
N SER A 60 1.13 -18.54 8.73
CA SER A 60 0.98 -18.42 7.28
C SER A 60 -0.49 -18.54 6.87
N TRP A 61 -0.86 -17.81 5.84
CA TRP A 61 -2.18 -17.86 5.22
C TRP A 61 -2.04 -18.11 3.73
N THR A 62 -2.81 -19.05 3.22
CA THR A 62 -3.10 -19.17 1.79
C THR A 62 -4.01 -18.03 1.35
N TRP A 63 -4.21 -17.87 0.05
CA TRP A 63 -5.14 -16.87 -0.49
C TRP A 63 -6.56 -17.00 0.09
N ASP A 64 -7.09 -18.22 0.12
CA ASP A 64 -8.45 -18.49 0.62
C ASP A 64 -8.55 -18.22 2.12
N GLU A 65 -7.52 -18.55 2.90
CA GLU A 65 -7.47 -18.28 4.33
C GLU A 65 -7.39 -16.77 4.60
N LEU A 66 -6.56 -16.01 3.87
CA LEU A 66 -6.53 -14.55 3.99
C LEU A 66 -7.89 -13.94 3.69
N ARG A 67 -8.54 -14.39 2.61
CA ARG A 67 -9.87 -13.91 2.20
C ARG A 67 -10.98 -14.28 3.18
N ALA A 68 -10.79 -15.29 4.00
CA ALA A 68 -11.75 -15.71 5.04
C ALA A 68 -11.61 -14.91 6.35
N LEU A 69 -10.50 -14.17 6.53
CA LEU A 69 -10.32 -13.30 7.70
C LEU A 69 -11.29 -12.11 7.66
N PRO A 70 -11.59 -11.51 8.82
CA PRO A 70 -12.30 -10.24 8.86
C PRO A 70 -11.63 -9.20 7.98
N SER A 71 -12.36 -8.66 7.04
CA SER A 71 -11.89 -7.62 6.12
C SER A 71 -12.71 -6.37 6.25
N GLU A 72 -12.12 -5.25 5.89
CA GLU A 72 -12.77 -3.95 5.89
C GLU A 72 -12.49 -3.19 4.60
N THR A 73 -13.43 -2.31 4.25
CA THR A 73 -13.24 -1.33 3.18
C THR A 73 -12.95 0.02 3.81
N PHE A 74 -11.86 0.63 3.40
CA PHE A 74 -11.39 1.90 3.95
C PHE A 74 -11.01 2.87 2.83
N THR A 75 -11.16 4.18 3.11
CA THR A 75 -10.82 5.24 2.16
C THR A 75 -9.70 6.08 2.74
N VAL A 76 -8.62 6.23 1.99
CA VAL A 76 -7.41 6.93 2.41
C VAL A 76 -6.77 7.71 1.26
N ASP A 77 -5.99 8.72 1.63
CA ASP A 77 -5.10 9.38 0.71
C ASP A 77 -3.78 8.61 0.60
N ILE A 78 -3.24 8.52 -0.59
CA ILE A 78 -1.93 7.92 -0.83
C ILE A 78 -0.98 8.96 -1.42
N HIS A 79 0.24 9.00 -0.89
CA HIS A 79 1.29 9.93 -1.28
C HIS A 79 2.52 9.14 -1.71
N CYS A 80 2.92 9.22 -2.96
CA CYS A 80 4.05 8.48 -3.48
C CYS A 80 5.37 9.22 -3.27
N VAL A 81 6.44 8.48 -3.04
CA VAL A 81 7.80 9.04 -2.97
C VAL A 81 8.22 9.76 -4.27
N THR A 82 7.57 9.46 -5.39
CA THR A 82 7.79 10.11 -6.69
C THR A 82 6.93 11.36 -6.88
N LYS A 83 6.43 11.94 -5.78
CA LYS A 83 5.76 13.24 -5.66
C LYS A 83 4.33 13.33 -6.16
N TRP A 84 3.69 12.25 -6.55
CA TRP A 84 2.26 12.28 -6.83
C TRP A 84 1.44 11.86 -5.61
N SER A 85 0.26 12.42 -5.50
CA SER A 85 -0.75 12.07 -4.51
C SER A 85 -2.06 11.74 -5.19
N LYS A 86 -2.77 10.77 -4.65
CA LYS A 86 -4.14 10.43 -5.04
C LYS A 86 -4.99 10.40 -3.80
N LEU A 87 -6.03 11.24 -3.80
CA LEU A 87 -6.92 11.39 -2.65
C LEU A 87 -8.11 10.45 -2.76
N ASP A 88 -8.72 10.15 -1.60
CA ASP A 88 -9.96 9.38 -1.47
C ASP A 88 -9.92 8.01 -2.17
N THR A 89 -8.77 7.33 -2.13
CA THR A 89 -8.62 5.99 -2.69
C THR A 89 -9.29 4.96 -1.79
N THR A 90 -10.11 4.08 -2.37
CA THR A 90 -10.88 3.08 -1.64
C THR A 90 -10.26 1.69 -1.82
N TRP A 91 -10.00 1.03 -0.70
CA TRP A 91 -9.34 -0.26 -0.63
C TRP A 91 -10.16 -1.25 0.19
N THR A 92 -10.04 -2.53 -0.13
CA THR A 92 -10.57 -3.62 0.69
C THR A 92 -9.44 -4.57 1.06
N GLY A 93 -9.33 -4.92 2.33
CA GLY A 93 -8.27 -5.79 2.82
C GLY A 93 -8.44 -6.20 4.28
N VAL A 94 -7.44 -6.92 4.78
CA VAL A 94 -7.34 -7.37 6.16
C VAL A 94 -6.41 -6.43 6.92
N SER A 95 -6.84 -5.94 8.08
CA SER A 95 -5.99 -5.13 8.97
C SER A 95 -4.75 -5.93 9.39
N VAL A 96 -3.61 -5.26 9.47
CA VAL A 96 -2.39 -5.88 10.01
C VAL A 96 -2.59 -6.30 11.46
N ASP A 97 -3.41 -5.58 12.25
CA ASP A 97 -3.74 -5.99 13.61
C ASP A 97 -4.44 -7.35 13.65
N THR A 98 -5.33 -7.63 12.69
CA THR A 98 -5.97 -8.95 12.54
C THR A 98 -4.95 -10.04 12.25
N LEU A 99 -3.95 -9.75 11.41
CA LEU A 99 -2.87 -10.70 11.10
C LEU A 99 -1.91 -10.90 12.27
N LEU A 100 -1.74 -9.91 13.11
CA LEU A 100 -0.91 -9.97 14.31
C LEU A 100 -1.66 -10.53 15.53
N GLU A 101 -2.96 -10.79 15.42
CA GLU A 101 -3.74 -11.35 16.50
C GLU A 101 -3.20 -12.74 16.90
N GLY A 102 -2.74 -12.85 18.14
CA GLY A 102 -2.11 -14.07 18.65
C GLY A 102 -0.64 -14.27 18.27
N VAL A 103 -0.04 -13.35 17.53
CA VAL A 103 1.40 -13.35 17.24
C VAL A 103 2.14 -12.65 18.38
N ALA A 104 2.86 -13.40 19.19
CA ALA A 104 3.71 -12.83 20.25
C ALA A 104 5.08 -12.44 19.68
N THR A 105 5.47 -11.17 19.88
CA THR A 105 6.76 -10.65 19.45
C THR A 105 7.23 -9.52 20.38
N GLU A 106 8.54 -9.42 20.56
CA GLU A 106 9.21 -8.26 21.18
C GLU A 106 9.95 -7.42 20.12
N ALA A 107 9.72 -7.65 18.83
CA ALA A 107 10.36 -6.93 17.75
C ALA A 107 9.84 -5.48 17.69
N GLU A 108 10.75 -4.53 17.53
CA GLU A 108 10.42 -3.11 17.32
C GLU A 108 10.25 -2.77 15.83
N TYR A 109 10.74 -3.64 14.94
CA TYR A 109 10.77 -3.43 13.50
C TYR A 109 10.31 -4.67 12.74
N VAL A 110 9.74 -4.44 11.58
CA VAL A 110 9.35 -5.47 10.63
C VAL A 110 10.07 -5.25 9.30
N THR A 111 10.32 -6.35 8.59
CA THR A 111 10.74 -6.31 7.19
C THR A 111 9.62 -6.92 6.36
N ALA A 112 9.01 -6.13 5.49
CA ALA A 112 8.04 -6.60 4.52
C ALA A 112 8.74 -6.97 3.21
N TRP A 113 8.41 -8.13 2.65
CA TRP A 113 9.00 -8.70 1.44
C TRP A 113 7.94 -8.84 0.37
N SER A 114 8.29 -8.48 -0.84
CA SER A 114 7.43 -8.70 -2.01
C SER A 114 7.87 -9.91 -2.82
N ASP A 115 6.94 -10.41 -3.62
CA ASP A 115 7.25 -11.35 -4.69
C ASP A 115 8.14 -10.65 -5.74
N GLY A 116 9.40 -11.00 -5.83
CA GLY A 116 10.42 -10.30 -6.63
C GLY A 116 11.55 -9.68 -5.80
N ASP A 117 11.71 -10.16 -4.57
CA ASP A 117 12.82 -9.83 -3.66
C ASP A 117 12.91 -8.35 -3.22
N TYR A 118 11.90 -7.55 -3.47
CA TYR A 118 11.86 -6.18 -2.97
C TYR A 118 11.45 -6.15 -1.50
N THR A 119 12.19 -5.41 -0.67
CA THR A 119 11.95 -5.33 0.78
C THR A 119 11.82 -3.90 1.26
N THR A 120 11.10 -3.71 2.35
CA THR A 120 11.08 -2.47 3.12
C THR A 120 11.08 -2.75 4.62
N ASN A 121 11.75 -1.90 5.38
CA ASN A 121 11.76 -1.96 6.84
C ASN A 121 10.84 -0.88 7.39
N LEU A 122 10.03 -1.24 8.38
CA LEU A 122 9.09 -0.36 9.04
C LEU A 122 9.17 -0.57 10.56
N PRO A 123 9.02 0.48 11.37
CA PRO A 123 8.70 0.30 12.78
C PRO A 123 7.40 -0.49 12.92
N LEU A 124 7.33 -1.41 13.88
CA LEU A 124 6.12 -2.18 14.14
C LEU A 124 4.95 -1.27 14.52
N GLU A 125 5.24 -0.19 15.25
CA GLU A 125 4.25 0.83 15.62
C GLU A 125 3.61 1.56 14.43
N ASP A 126 4.26 1.59 13.27
CA ASP A 126 3.72 2.21 12.06
C ASP A 126 2.74 1.33 11.29
N ILE A 127 2.70 0.05 11.58
CA ILE A 127 1.75 -0.88 10.95
C ILE A 127 0.72 -1.48 11.91
N SER A 128 0.78 -1.11 13.19
CA SER A 128 -0.14 -1.52 14.25
C SER A 128 -1.15 -0.44 14.57
N ASP A 129 -2.13 -0.76 15.40
CA ASP A 129 -3.15 0.18 15.92
C ASP A 129 -3.99 0.83 14.82
N GLY A 130 -4.46 0.04 13.86
CA GLY A 130 -5.35 0.48 12.79
C GLY A 130 -4.66 1.34 11.71
N LYS A 131 -3.36 1.20 11.54
CA LYS A 131 -2.57 2.06 10.63
C LYS A 131 -2.20 1.39 9.30
N ALA A 132 -2.39 0.07 9.18
CA ALA A 132 -1.95 -0.67 8.00
C ALA A 132 -2.86 -1.84 7.65
N TRP A 133 -2.92 -2.18 6.37
CA TRP A 133 -3.73 -3.26 5.82
C TRP A 133 -2.95 -4.04 4.76
N VAL A 134 -3.28 -5.33 4.65
CA VAL A 134 -2.98 -6.14 3.47
C VAL A 134 -4.19 -6.08 2.57
N ALA A 135 -4.15 -5.20 1.58
CA ALA A 135 -5.25 -4.93 0.66
C ALA A 135 -5.15 -5.80 -0.59
N TYR A 136 -6.29 -6.28 -1.06
CA TYR A 136 -6.43 -7.14 -2.24
C TYR A 136 -7.46 -6.62 -3.26
N GLU A 137 -8.18 -5.53 -2.93
CA GLU A 137 -9.05 -4.81 -3.86
C GLU A 137 -8.75 -3.32 -3.83
N TYR A 138 -8.91 -2.68 -4.96
CA TYR A 138 -8.82 -1.25 -5.17
C TYR A 138 -10.02 -0.77 -5.97
N GLU A 139 -10.74 0.27 -5.48
CA GLU A 139 -11.97 0.80 -6.08
C GLU A 139 -13.04 -0.29 -6.36
N GLY A 140 -13.09 -1.32 -5.51
CA GLY A 140 -14.06 -2.43 -5.62
C GLY A 140 -13.70 -3.53 -6.60
N GLU A 141 -12.53 -3.46 -7.24
CA GLU A 141 -12.03 -4.47 -8.17
C GLU A 141 -10.79 -5.17 -7.61
N PRO A 142 -10.52 -6.43 -7.99
CA PRO A 142 -9.28 -7.11 -7.63
C PRO A 142 -8.06 -6.29 -7.99
N LEU A 143 -7.05 -6.30 -7.12
CA LEU A 143 -5.85 -5.51 -7.31
C LEU A 143 -4.99 -6.06 -8.46
N ASP A 144 -4.75 -5.20 -9.45
CA ASP A 144 -3.90 -5.55 -10.59
C ASP A 144 -2.46 -5.85 -10.16
N PRO A 145 -1.78 -6.82 -10.83
CA PRO A 145 -0.37 -7.10 -10.58
C PRO A 145 0.54 -5.87 -10.70
N GLU A 146 0.25 -4.95 -11.63
CA GLU A 146 0.98 -3.69 -11.81
C GLU A 146 0.86 -2.75 -10.63
N HIS A 147 -0.18 -2.90 -9.81
CA HIS A 147 -0.43 -2.15 -8.59
C HIS A 147 -0.10 -2.92 -7.31
N GLY A 148 0.53 -4.09 -7.45
CA GLY A 148 0.98 -4.91 -6.33
C GLY A 148 0.05 -6.09 -6.01
N GLY A 149 -0.85 -6.47 -6.96
CA GLY A 149 -1.67 -7.66 -6.81
C GLY A 149 -0.87 -8.97 -6.72
N PRO A 150 -1.49 -10.02 -6.16
CA PRO A 150 -2.87 -10.10 -5.70
C PRO A 150 -3.17 -9.41 -4.36
N ALA A 151 -2.15 -9.18 -3.51
CA ALA A 151 -2.29 -8.42 -2.27
C ALA A 151 -1.05 -7.56 -2.01
N ARG A 152 -1.26 -6.42 -1.37
CA ARG A 152 -0.19 -5.48 -1.03
C ARG A 152 -0.36 -4.87 0.34
N LEU A 153 0.76 -4.47 0.95
CA LEU A 153 0.75 -3.65 2.15
C LEU A 153 0.37 -2.20 1.82
N VAL A 154 -0.59 -1.66 2.54
CA VAL A 154 -1.01 -0.25 2.47
C VAL A 154 -0.82 0.38 3.84
N VAL A 155 0.03 1.41 3.92
CA VAL A 155 0.33 2.18 5.13
C VAL A 155 0.13 3.66 4.79
N PRO A 156 -1.08 4.21 4.92
CA PRO A 156 -1.45 5.50 4.33
C PRO A 156 -0.68 6.70 4.87
N HIS A 157 -0.27 6.68 6.14
CA HIS A 157 0.47 7.77 6.77
C HIS A 157 1.96 7.82 6.39
N LEU A 158 2.46 6.78 5.70
CA LEU A 158 3.80 6.75 5.12
C LEU A 158 3.72 7.00 3.60
N TYR A 159 4.83 7.44 3.02
CA TYR A 159 4.89 7.54 1.57
C TYR A 159 4.72 6.17 0.92
N PHE A 160 3.81 6.14 -0.04
CA PHE A 160 3.45 4.95 -0.78
C PHE A 160 4.63 4.41 -1.57
N TRP A 161 4.95 3.13 -1.33
CA TRP A 161 5.97 2.40 -2.03
C TRP A 161 5.41 1.07 -2.53
N LYS A 162 5.90 0.58 -3.65
CA LYS A 162 5.33 -0.60 -4.30
C LYS A 162 5.73 -1.87 -3.55
N LEU A 163 4.77 -2.53 -2.93
CA LEU A 163 4.95 -3.81 -2.27
C LEU A 163 3.80 -4.76 -2.60
N SER A 164 4.04 -5.69 -3.52
CA SER A 164 3.24 -6.91 -3.61
C SER A 164 3.74 -7.84 -2.50
N LEU A 165 2.93 -8.05 -1.48
CA LEU A 165 3.36 -8.65 -0.22
C LEU A 165 3.28 -10.17 -0.24
N ILE A 166 4.33 -10.85 0.24
CA ILE A 166 4.36 -12.31 0.49
C ILE A 166 4.88 -12.68 1.88
N HIS A 167 5.67 -11.81 2.53
CA HIS A 167 6.22 -12.06 3.87
C HIS A 167 6.28 -10.79 4.71
N ILE A 168 6.13 -10.96 6.00
CA ILE A 168 6.41 -9.95 7.02
C ILE A 168 7.33 -10.54 8.08
#